data_1c8e2a77cab99de59ebc91797dea81cf
#
_entry.id   1c8e2a77cab99de59ebc91797dea81cf
#
_cell.length_a   1.000
_cell.length_b   1.000
_cell.length_c   1.000
_cell.angle_alpha   90.00
_cell.angle_beta   90.00
_cell.angle_gamma   90.00
#
_symmetry.space_group_name_H-M   'P 1'
#
loop_
_entity.id
_entity.type
_entity.pdbx_description
1 polymer ?
#
loop_
_entity_poly.entity_id
_entity_poly.type
_entity_poly.pdbx_seq_one_letter_code
_entity_poly.pdbx_strand_id
1 'polypeptide(L)'
;MRTKPERTLSTLLLSVLASAMLAVPASAHVEYVTDEESAGSVAELFAAVFTDPESVALLGGGAIGALLVIVGYLRFAGSIPDLAVASQTLQSYRPYLPWMLRLTVGLPLVGAGFAGYLFTPSLPVEARLLQVGIGFLLLFGLATRVVAAIGLVVYLGLLTTDSTLLLASEYIAGFLGIMIVGAGQPSADMLLRRLVVTEGTLVSRARGLATPAELFSKVGIDRLPVAPLLRLFVGVNFLYLGVTQKWLNPAGGMAVVEKYDLTAVVPVTPELWVFGAGLVEAGVGVAFLLGLFTRGSAAVGFLMLTTTLFGLPDDPVLAHITLFGLLSALLVVGAGRYSLDATLLPALRRRLDSDFERAANRQTSAD
;
A
#
# COMPACT_ATOMS: atom_id res chain seq x y z
N MET A 1 32.08 -15.60 -10.99
CA MET A 1 30.87 -14.79 -11.13
C MET A 1 29.86 -15.25 -10.08
N ARG A 2 29.72 -14.54 -8.97
CA ARG A 2 28.69 -14.83 -7.95
C ARG A 2 27.41 -14.12 -8.42
N THR A 3 26.43 -14.89 -8.86
CA THR A 3 25.06 -14.38 -9.10
C THR A 3 24.50 -13.92 -7.77
N LYS A 4 24.21 -12.62 -7.65
CA LYS A 4 23.65 -12.04 -6.42
C LYS A 4 22.26 -12.64 -6.18
N PRO A 5 21.99 -13.31 -5.06
CA PRO A 5 20.70 -13.94 -4.75
C PRO A 5 19.54 -12.92 -4.72
N GLU A 6 19.85 -11.63 -4.56
CA GLU A 6 18.90 -10.53 -4.59
C GLU A 6 18.15 -10.37 -5.93
N ARG A 7 18.82 -10.70 -7.06
CA ARG A 7 18.18 -10.60 -8.39
C ARG A 7 17.23 -11.76 -8.66
N THR A 8 17.53 -12.94 -8.13
CA THR A 8 16.72 -14.15 -8.36
C THR A 8 15.41 -14.10 -7.56
N LEU A 9 15.43 -13.61 -6.32
CA LEU A 9 14.23 -13.50 -5.50
C LEU A 9 13.26 -12.43 -6.01
N SER A 10 13.78 -11.26 -6.41
CA SER A 10 12.95 -10.19 -6.99
C SER A 10 12.37 -10.58 -8.34
N THR A 11 13.13 -11.32 -9.18
CA THR A 11 12.63 -11.77 -10.48
C THR A 11 11.56 -12.85 -10.32
N LEU A 12 11.72 -13.78 -9.38
CA LEU A 12 10.70 -14.79 -9.07
C LEU A 12 9.42 -14.18 -8.52
N LEU A 13 9.52 -13.24 -7.56
CA LEU A 13 8.35 -12.53 -7.01
C LEU A 13 7.62 -11.73 -8.08
N LEU A 14 8.34 -11.02 -8.93
CA LEU A 14 7.76 -10.25 -10.04
C LEU A 14 7.14 -11.15 -11.11
N SER A 15 7.74 -12.31 -11.42
CA SER A 15 7.17 -13.24 -12.40
C SER A 15 5.91 -13.93 -11.88
N VAL A 16 5.85 -14.30 -10.60
CA VAL A 16 4.64 -14.87 -9.97
C VAL A 16 3.51 -13.84 -9.95
N LEU A 17 3.81 -12.58 -9.56
CA LEU A 17 2.84 -11.49 -9.58
C LEU A 17 2.36 -11.18 -11.01
N ALA A 18 3.27 -11.09 -11.98
CA ALA A 18 2.92 -10.82 -13.36
C ALA A 18 2.08 -11.97 -13.97
N SER A 19 2.42 -13.21 -13.67
CA SER A 19 1.65 -14.37 -14.13
C SER A 19 0.26 -14.42 -13.49
N ALA A 20 0.14 -14.07 -12.21
CA ALA A 20 -1.15 -13.99 -11.51
C ALA A 20 -2.02 -12.86 -12.05
N MET A 21 -1.44 -11.68 -12.39
CA MET A 21 -2.18 -10.56 -12.96
C MET A 21 -2.71 -10.81 -14.38
N LEU A 22 -2.08 -11.71 -15.14
CA LEU A 22 -2.50 -12.04 -16.51
C LEU A 22 -3.60 -13.12 -16.59
N ALA A 23 -3.92 -13.79 -15.48
CA ALA A 23 -4.71 -15.03 -15.48
C ALA A 23 -6.18 -14.87 -15.05
N VAL A 24 -6.67 -13.68 -14.66
CA VAL A 24 -7.97 -13.58 -13.96
C VAL A 24 -8.85 -12.42 -14.43
N PRO A 25 -10.14 -12.68 -14.75
CA PRO A 25 -11.18 -11.67 -14.65
C PRO A 25 -11.37 -11.35 -13.16
N ALA A 26 -11.12 -10.10 -12.78
CA ALA A 26 -11.07 -9.71 -11.38
C ALA A 26 -12.34 -8.96 -10.99
N SER A 27 -13.06 -9.51 -10.03
CA SER A 27 -14.21 -8.88 -9.41
C SER A 27 -14.13 -9.07 -7.91
N ALA A 28 -13.62 -8.15 -7.14
CA ALA A 28 -13.54 -8.47 -5.73
C ALA A 28 -13.82 -7.41 -4.68
N HIS A 29 -13.48 -6.12 -4.80
CA HIS A 29 -14.05 -5.16 -3.86
C HIS A 29 -15.53 -4.94 -4.15
N VAL A 30 -15.89 -5.04 -5.38
CA VAL A 30 -17.28 -5.06 -5.84
C VAL A 30 -17.98 -6.33 -5.34
N GLU A 31 -17.31 -7.49 -5.36
CA GLU A 31 -17.77 -8.78 -4.84
C GLU A 31 -18.13 -8.77 -3.34
N TYR A 32 -17.54 -7.88 -2.52
CA TYR A 32 -17.91 -7.78 -1.11
C TYR A 32 -19.27 -7.13 -0.89
N VAL A 33 -19.74 -6.37 -1.86
CA VAL A 33 -20.94 -5.53 -1.71
C VAL A 33 -22.05 -5.79 -2.76
N THR A 34 -21.74 -6.48 -3.88
CA THR A 34 -22.73 -6.83 -4.90
C THR A 34 -22.43 -8.21 -5.50
N ASP A 35 -23.50 -9.02 -5.72
CA ASP A 35 -23.44 -10.32 -6.39
C ASP A 35 -23.66 -10.21 -7.92
N GLU A 36 -23.68 -9.00 -8.48
CA GLU A 36 -24.00 -8.81 -9.89
C GLU A 36 -22.79 -9.05 -10.80
N GLU A 37 -22.76 -10.22 -11.42
CA GLU A 37 -21.95 -10.53 -12.60
C GLU A 37 -22.60 -9.96 -13.87
N SER A 38 -22.66 -8.65 -14.06
CA SER A 38 -23.15 -8.13 -15.33
C SER A 38 -21.99 -7.64 -16.20
N ALA A 39 -22.01 -8.06 -17.46
CA ALA A 39 -21.00 -7.76 -18.46
C ALA A 39 -21.12 -6.32 -18.98
N GLY A 40 -20.70 -5.34 -18.20
CA GLY A 40 -20.46 -3.99 -18.71
C GLY A 40 -19.19 -3.95 -19.56
N SER A 41 -19.26 -3.36 -20.74
CA SER A 41 -18.09 -3.22 -21.61
C SER A 41 -17.18 -2.09 -21.14
N VAL A 42 -15.89 -2.37 -21.00
CA VAL A 42 -14.86 -1.34 -20.75
C VAL A 42 -14.95 -0.22 -21.78
N ALA A 43 -15.16 -0.58 -23.04
CA ALA A 43 -15.27 0.37 -24.16
C ALA A 43 -16.50 1.28 -23.99
N GLU A 44 -17.61 0.77 -23.49
CA GLU A 44 -18.82 1.55 -23.23
C GLU A 44 -18.62 2.54 -22.07
N LEU A 45 -17.95 2.12 -20.97
CA LEU A 45 -17.60 3.02 -19.86
C LEU A 45 -16.76 4.19 -20.37
N PHE A 46 -15.69 3.89 -21.12
CA PHE A 46 -14.81 4.92 -21.64
C PHE A 46 -15.52 5.82 -22.67
N ALA A 47 -16.32 5.22 -23.56
CA ALA A 47 -17.12 5.99 -24.50
C ALA A 47 -18.11 6.92 -23.79
N ALA A 48 -18.86 6.45 -22.79
CA ALA A 48 -19.79 7.25 -22.04
C ALA A 48 -19.11 8.47 -21.39
N VAL A 49 -17.96 8.26 -20.74
CA VAL A 49 -17.21 9.34 -20.07
C VAL A 49 -16.62 10.34 -21.06
N PHE A 50 -16.02 9.88 -22.18
CA PHE A 50 -15.30 10.77 -23.08
C PHE A 50 -16.16 11.35 -24.22
N THR A 51 -17.39 10.89 -24.40
CA THR A 51 -18.35 11.52 -25.33
C THR A 51 -19.30 12.50 -24.62
N ASP A 52 -19.41 12.42 -23.29
CA ASP A 52 -20.21 13.37 -22.51
C ASP A 52 -19.40 14.65 -22.24
N PRO A 53 -19.86 15.83 -22.75
CA PRO A 53 -19.13 17.09 -22.59
C PRO A 53 -18.94 17.53 -21.13
N GLU A 54 -19.89 17.20 -20.24
CA GLU A 54 -19.82 17.55 -18.82
C GLU A 54 -18.74 16.72 -18.12
N SER A 55 -18.70 15.42 -18.36
CA SER A 55 -17.66 14.52 -17.85
C SER A 55 -16.26 14.94 -18.32
N VAL A 56 -16.12 15.28 -19.60
CA VAL A 56 -14.84 15.77 -20.15
C VAL A 56 -14.43 17.11 -19.52
N ALA A 57 -15.36 18.03 -19.30
CA ALA A 57 -15.07 19.30 -18.64
C ALA A 57 -14.65 19.11 -17.18
N LEU A 58 -15.31 18.21 -16.44
CA LEU A 58 -14.96 17.88 -15.06
C LEU A 58 -13.58 17.19 -14.96
N LEU A 59 -13.28 16.25 -15.85
CA LEU A 59 -11.96 15.61 -15.91
C LEU A 59 -10.86 16.60 -16.28
N GLY A 60 -11.11 17.46 -17.26
CA GLY A 60 -10.19 18.52 -17.66
C GLY A 60 -9.94 19.54 -16.53
N GLY A 61 -11.02 19.98 -15.87
CA GLY A 61 -10.94 20.85 -14.70
C GLY A 61 -10.18 20.20 -13.53
N GLY A 62 -10.46 18.92 -13.26
CA GLY A 62 -9.76 18.13 -12.25
C GLY A 62 -8.26 17.99 -12.57
N ALA A 63 -7.91 17.73 -13.82
CA ALA A 63 -6.51 17.65 -14.26
C ALA A 63 -5.77 18.98 -14.11
N ILE A 64 -6.42 20.10 -14.48
CA ILE A 64 -5.87 21.45 -14.29
C ILE A 64 -5.71 21.74 -12.79
N GLY A 65 -6.72 21.42 -11.97
CA GLY A 65 -6.66 21.60 -10.52
C GLY A 65 -5.51 20.79 -9.89
N ALA A 66 -5.36 19.53 -10.27
CA ALA A 66 -4.25 18.69 -9.83
C ALA A 66 -2.88 19.28 -10.25
N LEU A 67 -2.76 19.75 -11.47
CA LEU A 67 -1.54 20.42 -11.96
C LEU A 67 -1.22 21.67 -11.14
N LEU A 68 -2.22 22.51 -10.86
CA LEU A 68 -2.05 23.72 -10.03
C LEU A 68 -1.60 23.37 -8.61
N VAL A 69 -2.17 22.31 -8.00
CA VAL A 69 -1.75 21.81 -6.67
C VAL A 69 -0.30 21.33 -6.72
N ILE A 70 0.08 20.57 -7.75
CA ILE A 70 1.47 20.07 -7.93
C ILE A 70 2.43 21.26 -8.10
N VAL A 71 2.14 22.20 -8.98
CA VAL A 71 2.98 23.38 -9.21
C VAL A 71 3.06 24.24 -7.93
N GLY A 72 1.94 24.47 -7.27
CA GLY A 72 1.87 25.17 -5.98
C GLY A 72 2.72 24.48 -4.92
N TYR A 73 2.63 23.16 -4.80
CA TYR A 73 3.47 22.38 -3.90
C TYR A 73 4.97 22.52 -4.24
N LEU A 74 5.33 22.37 -5.51
CA LEU A 74 6.72 22.53 -5.94
C LEU A 74 7.27 23.93 -5.64
N ARG A 75 6.44 24.94 -5.80
CA ARG A 75 6.82 26.36 -5.64
C ARG A 75 6.84 26.82 -4.18
N PHE A 76 5.88 26.40 -3.37
CA PHE A 76 5.64 26.96 -2.05
C PHE A 76 5.89 26.00 -0.89
N ALA A 77 6.00 24.69 -1.09
CA ALA A 77 6.17 23.74 0.01
C ALA A 77 7.44 23.98 0.84
N GLY A 78 8.50 24.54 0.24
CA GLY A 78 9.72 24.91 0.96
C GLY A 78 9.55 26.11 1.88
N SER A 79 8.57 26.97 1.63
CA SER A 79 8.26 28.18 2.43
C SER A 79 7.18 27.93 3.50
N ILE A 80 6.61 26.74 3.57
CA ILE A 80 5.57 26.37 4.55
C ILE A 80 6.23 25.60 5.71
N PRO A 81 6.47 26.22 6.88
CA PRO A 81 7.14 25.56 8.01
C PRO A 81 6.37 24.34 8.52
N ASP A 82 5.03 24.38 8.46
CA ASP A 82 4.17 23.27 8.93
C ASP A 82 4.47 21.95 8.22
N LEU A 83 4.72 21.98 6.91
CA LEU A 83 5.09 20.78 6.15
C LEU A 83 6.45 20.21 6.59
N ALA A 84 7.40 21.07 6.93
CA ALA A 84 8.68 20.64 7.44
C ALA A 84 8.55 20.02 8.83
N VAL A 85 7.80 20.66 9.74
CA VAL A 85 7.52 20.15 11.08
C VAL A 85 6.76 18.82 11.01
N ALA A 86 5.69 18.74 10.21
CA ALA A 86 4.95 17.49 10.00
C ALA A 86 5.85 16.37 9.48
N SER A 87 6.71 16.67 8.50
CA SER A 87 7.64 15.69 7.94
C SER A 87 8.67 15.20 8.96
N GLN A 88 9.21 16.10 9.81
CA GLN A 88 10.17 15.75 10.87
C GLN A 88 9.48 14.92 11.97
N THR A 89 8.26 15.33 12.37
CA THR A 89 7.47 14.59 13.36
C THR A 89 7.17 13.17 12.89
N LEU A 90 6.71 13.00 11.64
CA LEU A 90 6.49 11.67 11.07
C LEU A 90 7.78 10.83 11.06
N GLN A 91 8.93 11.43 10.74
CA GLN A 91 10.21 10.73 10.76
C GLN A 91 10.63 10.30 12.17
N SER A 92 10.25 11.03 13.21
CA SER A 92 10.56 10.68 14.61
C SER A 92 9.83 9.38 15.04
N TYR A 93 8.78 8.97 14.33
CA TYR A 93 8.06 7.72 14.59
C TYR A 93 8.71 6.48 13.94
N ARG A 94 9.79 6.62 13.17
CA ARG A 94 10.50 5.47 12.56
C ARG A 94 10.87 4.34 13.54
N PRO A 95 11.28 4.60 14.78
CA PRO A 95 11.54 3.51 15.73
C PRO A 95 10.35 2.62 16.03
N TYR A 96 9.13 3.11 15.82
CA TYR A 96 7.89 2.36 16.03
C TYR A 96 7.46 1.54 14.80
N LEU A 97 8.12 1.72 13.65
CA LEU A 97 7.77 1.03 12.40
C LEU A 97 7.65 -0.50 12.55
N PRO A 98 8.55 -1.21 13.25
CA PRO A 98 8.40 -2.66 13.44
C PRO A 98 7.11 -3.03 14.17
N TRP A 99 6.75 -2.26 15.20
CA TRP A 99 5.53 -2.45 15.96
C TRP A 99 4.29 -2.13 15.12
N MET A 100 4.31 -1.02 14.36
CA MET A 100 3.24 -0.65 13.44
C MET A 100 2.96 -1.76 12.42
N LEU A 101 4.00 -2.30 11.76
CA LEU A 101 3.84 -3.36 10.76
C LEU A 101 3.29 -4.66 11.38
N ARG A 102 3.69 -5.00 12.59
CA ARG A 102 3.14 -6.15 13.32
C ARG A 102 1.65 -5.99 13.62
N LEU A 103 1.22 -4.81 14.03
CA LEU A 103 -0.21 -4.50 14.20
C LEU A 103 -0.95 -4.53 12.86
N THR A 104 -0.37 -3.91 11.85
CA THR A 104 -0.92 -3.82 10.49
C THR A 104 -1.29 -5.19 9.91
N VAL A 105 -0.46 -6.20 10.14
CA VAL A 105 -0.66 -7.56 9.63
C VAL A 105 -1.35 -8.45 10.65
N GLY A 106 -0.92 -8.38 11.91
CA GLY A 106 -1.37 -9.30 12.94
C GLY A 106 -2.83 -9.12 13.34
N LEU A 107 -3.32 -7.87 13.46
CA LEU A 107 -4.71 -7.61 13.82
C LEU A 107 -5.70 -8.14 12.77
N PRO A 108 -5.57 -7.80 11.47
CA PRO A 108 -6.50 -8.32 10.48
C PRO A 108 -6.39 -9.84 10.31
N LEU A 109 -5.21 -10.45 10.45
CA LEU A 109 -5.10 -11.91 10.41
C LEU A 109 -5.89 -12.60 11.54
N VAL A 110 -5.79 -12.07 12.75
CA VAL A 110 -6.58 -12.58 13.87
C VAL A 110 -8.07 -12.33 13.64
N GLY A 111 -8.43 -11.09 13.29
CA GLY A 111 -9.82 -10.70 13.02
C GLY A 111 -10.47 -11.52 11.91
N ALA A 112 -9.80 -11.67 10.76
CA ALA A 112 -10.25 -12.47 9.63
C ALA A 112 -10.45 -13.95 10.02
N GLY A 113 -9.52 -14.51 10.79
CA GLY A 113 -9.65 -15.88 11.29
C GLY A 113 -10.89 -16.07 12.17
N PHE A 114 -11.23 -15.12 13.05
CA PHE A 114 -12.47 -15.15 13.82
C PHE A 114 -13.72 -14.85 12.98
N ALA A 115 -13.61 -13.97 11.97
CA ALA A 115 -14.69 -13.66 11.06
C ALA A 115 -15.02 -14.78 10.06
N GLY A 116 -14.14 -15.76 9.89
CA GLY A 116 -14.46 -16.97 9.12
C GLY A 116 -13.82 -17.05 7.73
N TYR A 117 -12.79 -16.28 7.45
CA TYR A 117 -12.13 -16.27 6.14
C TYR A 117 -10.58 -16.21 6.25
N LEU A 118 -9.89 -16.55 5.17
CA LEU A 118 -8.45 -16.44 5.04
C LEU A 118 -8.07 -15.20 4.23
N PHE A 119 -7.32 -14.26 4.85
CA PHE A 119 -6.82 -13.02 4.27
C PHE A 119 -7.86 -12.08 3.69
N THR A 120 -8.80 -12.59 2.89
CA THR A 120 -9.85 -11.84 2.21
C THR A 120 -11.23 -12.44 2.48
N PRO A 121 -12.30 -11.64 2.64
CA PRO A 121 -13.67 -12.12 2.81
C PRO A 121 -14.15 -13.05 1.69
N SER A 122 -13.62 -12.91 0.48
CA SER A 122 -13.94 -13.78 -0.67
C SER A 122 -13.42 -15.21 -0.50
N LEU A 123 -12.61 -15.51 0.52
CA LEU A 123 -12.09 -16.86 0.77
C LEU A 123 -12.57 -17.39 2.14
N PRO A 124 -13.84 -17.82 2.26
CA PRO A 124 -14.38 -18.40 3.48
C PRO A 124 -13.77 -19.78 3.72
N VAL A 125 -13.24 -20.04 4.93
CA VAL A 125 -12.57 -21.30 5.29
C VAL A 125 -12.82 -21.66 6.76
N GLU A 126 -12.95 -22.95 7.04
CA GLU A 126 -13.10 -23.45 8.42
C GLU A 126 -11.75 -23.59 9.14
N ALA A 127 -10.68 -24.00 8.44
CA ALA A 127 -9.35 -24.29 9.00
C ALA A 127 -8.51 -23.01 9.18
N ARG A 128 -8.86 -22.18 10.17
CA ARG A 128 -8.30 -20.83 10.39
C ARG A 128 -7.25 -20.73 11.49
N LEU A 129 -7.01 -21.82 12.23
CA LEU A 129 -6.10 -21.80 13.38
C LEU A 129 -4.68 -21.37 13.04
N LEU A 130 -4.18 -21.77 11.87
CA LEU A 130 -2.85 -21.36 11.41
C LEU A 130 -2.76 -19.84 11.23
N GLN A 131 -3.74 -19.22 10.57
CA GLN A 131 -3.79 -17.78 10.36
C GLN A 131 -3.90 -17.01 11.67
N VAL A 132 -4.79 -17.43 12.57
CA VAL A 132 -4.94 -16.85 13.90
C VAL A 132 -3.63 -16.98 14.69
N GLY A 133 -2.97 -18.14 14.62
CA GLY A 133 -1.67 -18.37 15.25
C GLY A 133 -0.59 -17.43 14.71
N ILE A 134 -0.45 -17.31 13.38
CA ILE A 134 0.46 -16.35 12.74
C ILE A 134 0.17 -14.93 13.24
N GLY A 135 -1.10 -14.51 13.23
CA GLY A 135 -1.52 -13.19 13.68
C GLY A 135 -1.11 -12.90 15.12
N PHE A 136 -1.40 -13.80 16.07
CA PHE A 136 -1.01 -13.62 17.47
C PHE A 136 0.50 -13.62 17.67
N LEU A 137 1.24 -14.52 17.02
CA LEU A 137 2.70 -14.54 17.12
C LEU A 137 3.33 -13.24 16.61
N LEU A 138 2.78 -12.64 15.55
CA LEU A 138 3.19 -11.32 15.05
C LEU A 138 2.83 -10.21 16.04
N LEU A 139 1.63 -10.22 16.61
CA LEU A 139 1.22 -9.22 17.61
C LEU A 139 2.13 -9.22 18.83
N PHE A 140 2.43 -10.40 19.39
CA PHE A 140 3.37 -10.52 20.50
C PHE A 140 4.83 -10.30 20.10
N GLY A 141 5.14 -10.39 18.82
CA GLY A 141 6.50 -10.27 18.30
C GLY A 141 7.38 -11.44 18.72
N LEU A 142 6.86 -12.66 18.59
CA LEU A 142 7.57 -13.91 18.89
C LEU A 142 8.00 -14.57 17.59
N ALA A 143 9.29 -14.90 17.47
CA ALA A 143 9.91 -15.46 16.26
C ALA A 143 9.54 -14.66 14.98
N THR A 144 9.42 -13.36 15.11
CA THR A 144 8.70 -12.44 14.23
C THR A 144 9.06 -12.59 12.76
N ARG A 145 10.36 -12.67 12.43
CA ARG A 145 10.81 -12.80 11.03
C ARG A 145 10.43 -14.17 10.43
N VAL A 146 10.52 -15.23 11.23
CA VAL A 146 10.18 -16.60 10.78
C VAL A 146 8.68 -16.70 10.58
N VAL A 147 7.90 -16.18 11.51
CA VAL A 147 6.43 -16.19 11.43
C VAL A 147 5.96 -15.38 10.21
N ALA A 148 6.58 -14.21 9.96
CA ALA A 148 6.29 -13.43 8.77
C ALA A 148 6.67 -14.16 7.47
N ALA A 149 7.79 -14.89 7.46
CA ALA A 149 8.18 -15.72 6.31
C ALA A 149 7.20 -16.89 6.09
N ILE A 150 6.75 -17.55 7.15
CA ILE A 150 5.71 -18.60 7.07
C ILE A 150 4.39 -17.98 6.53
N GLY A 151 3.97 -16.85 7.07
CA GLY A 151 2.77 -16.14 6.59
C GLY A 151 2.85 -15.80 5.10
N LEU A 152 4.00 -15.30 4.65
CA LEU A 152 4.23 -15.00 3.24
C LEU A 152 4.16 -16.26 2.36
N VAL A 153 4.80 -17.37 2.79
CA VAL A 153 4.78 -18.64 2.06
C VAL A 153 3.36 -19.21 1.98
N VAL A 154 2.62 -19.17 3.08
CA VAL A 154 1.21 -19.60 3.12
C VAL A 154 0.37 -18.73 2.16
N TYR A 155 0.51 -17.41 2.24
CA TYR A 155 -0.19 -16.49 1.35
C TYR A 155 0.12 -16.76 -0.13
N LEU A 156 1.39 -16.85 -0.50
CA LEU A 156 1.82 -17.11 -1.88
C LEU A 156 1.41 -18.51 -2.36
N GLY A 157 1.42 -19.50 -1.48
CA GLY A 157 0.92 -20.85 -1.79
C GLY A 157 -0.57 -20.83 -2.10
N LEU A 158 -1.37 -20.18 -1.29
CA LEU A 158 -2.81 -20.03 -1.51
C LEU A 158 -3.12 -19.20 -2.77
N LEU A 159 -2.34 -18.16 -3.04
CA LEU A 159 -2.49 -17.34 -4.25
C LEU A 159 -2.35 -18.16 -5.55
N THR A 160 -1.63 -19.29 -5.53
CA THR A 160 -1.55 -20.17 -6.70
C THR A 160 -2.82 -21.00 -6.94
N THR A 161 -3.68 -21.09 -5.94
CA THR A 161 -4.94 -21.87 -5.99
C THR A 161 -6.17 -21.00 -6.08
N ASP A 162 -6.08 -19.80 -5.53
CA ASP A 162 -7.20 -18.86 -5.50
C ASP A 162 -6.73 -17.42 -5.79
N SER A 163 -7.16 -16.90 -6.91
CA SER A 163 -6.76 -15.60 -7.41
C SER A 163 -7.49 -14.43 -6.72
N THR A 164 -8.56 -14.69 -5.98
CA THR A 164 -9.26 -13.67 -5.19
C THR A 164 -8.33 -13.05 -4.13
N LEU A 165 -7.27 -13.78 -3.74
CA LEU A 165 -6.23 -13.27 -2.87
C LEU A 165 -5.43 -12.09 -3.45
N LEU A 166 -5.48 -11.84 -4.77
CA LEU A 166 -4.84 -10.65 -5.36
C LEU A 166 -5.38 -9.34 -4.79
N LEU A 167 -6.59 -9.35 -4.28
CA LEU A 167 -7.22 -8.19 -3.61
C LEU A 167 -6.55 -7.83 -2.30
N ALA A 168 -6.04 -8.83 -1.62
CA ALA A 168 -5.30 -8.69 -0.37
C ALA A 168 -3.77 -8.76 -0.62
N SER A 169 -3.30 -8.38 -1.82
CA SER A 169 -1.88 -8.46 -2.19
C SER A 169 -0.97 -7.56 -1.35
N GLU A 170 -1.52 -6.59 -0.64
CA GLU A 170 -0.82 -5.77 0.36
C GLU A 170 -0.23 -6.59 1.52
N TYR A 171 -0.74 -7.80 1.81
CA TYR A 171 -0.13 -8.69 2.80
C TYR A 171 1.31 -9.04 2.43
N ILE A 172 1.66 -9.09 1.15
CA ILE A 172 3.05 -9.31 0.70
C ILE A 172 3.93 -8.17 1.23
N ALA A 173 3.48 -6.91 1.08
CA ALA A 173 4.19 -5.74 1.62
C ALA A 173 4.36 -5.84 3.14
N GLY A 174 3.31 -6.23 3.84
CA GLY A 174 3.30 -6.37 5.29
C GLY A 174 4.29 -7.42 5.78
N PHE A 175 4.22 -8.63 5.26
CA PHE A 175 5.13 -9.73 5.64
C PHE A 175 6.59 -9.41 5.30
N LEU A 176 6.88 -8.93 4.08
CA LEU A 176 8.23 -8.52 3.67
C LEU A 176 8.75 -7.38 4.54
N GLY A 177 7.91 -6.38 4.82
CA GLY A 177 8.26 -5.28 5.71
C GLY A 177 8.67 -5.78 7.10
N ILE A 178 7.89 -6.70 7.70
CA ILE A 178 8.21 -7.30 9.00
C ILE A 178 9.52 -8.13 8.93
N MET A 179 9.74 -8.90 7.86
CA MET A 179 10.97 -9.66 7.68
C MET A 179 12.21 -8.76 7.65
N ILE A 180 12.11 -7.59 7.03
CA ILE A 180 13.19 -6.60 6.92
C ILE A 180 13.45 -5.94 8.28
N VAL A 181 12.43 -5.31 8.88
CA VAL A 181 12.62 -4.52 10.09
C VAL A 181 12.71 -5.37 11.36
N GLY A 182 12.15 -6.59 11.35
CA GLY A 182 12.11 -7.50 12.49
C GLY A 182 11.07 -7.12 13.55
N ALA A 183 11.26 -7.65 14.76
CA ALA A 183 10.30 -7.53 15.85
C ALA A 183 10.16 -6.12 16.44
N GLY A 184 11.26 -5.35 16.50
CA GLY A 184 11.30 -4.07 17.20
C GLY A 184 11.05 -4.18 18.70
N GLN A 185 10.65 -3.05 19.30
CA GLN A 185 10.32 -2.95 20.73
C GLN A 185 8.93 -2.33 20.90
N PRO A 186 8.09 -2.83 21.81
CA PRO A 186 8.26 -4.04 22.64
C PRO A 186 8.01 -5.32 21.84
N SER A 187 8.68 -6.45 22.21
CA SER A 187 8.46 -7.76 21.59
C SER A 187 8.90 -8.92 22.47
N ALA A 188 8.29 -10.08 22.28
CA ALA A 188 8.72 -11.31 22.94
C ALA A 188 10.12 -11.74 22.48
N ASP A 189 10.50 -11.48 21.23
CA ASP A 189 11.86 -11.72 20.71
C ASP A 189 12.91 -10.95 21.54
N MET A 190 12.61 -9.73 21.98
CA MET A 190 13.50 -8.96 22.82
C MET A 190 13.63 -9.58 24.22
N LEU A 191 12.51 -10.03 24.81
CA LEU A 191 12.54 -10.75 26.09
C LEU A 191 13.38 -12.01 26.01
N LEU A 192 13.16 -12.85 24.98
CA LEU A 192 13.94 -14.06 24.76
C LEU A 192 15.44 -13.77 24.59
N ARG A 193 15.82 -12.74 23.83
CA ARG A 193 17.23 -12.34 23.71
C ARG A 193 17.83 -11.97 25.06
N ARG A 194 17.11 -11.24 25.91
CA ARG A 194 17.60 -10.89 27.25
C ARG A 194 17.78 -12.14 28.11
N LEU A 195 16.84 -13.10 28.04
CA LEU A 195 16.94 -14.36 28.77
C LEU A 195 18.13 -15.22 28.31
N VAL A 196 18.38 -15.28 27.00
CA VAL A 196 19.53 -16.04 26.43
C VAL A 196 20.87 -15.42 26.90
N VAL A 197 20.98 -14.10 26.95
CA VAL A 197 22.23 -13.40 27.32
C VAL A 197 22.48 -13.41 28.82
N THR A 198 21.42 -13.43 29.65
CA THR A 198 21.54 -13.39 31.10
C THR A 198 21.98 -14.74 31.66
N GLU A 199 23.10 -14.75 32.39
CA GLU A 199 23.63 -15.97 33.02
C GLU A 199 22.69 -16.50 34.11
N GLY A 200 22.65 -17.83 34.24
CA GLY A 200 21.81 -18.51 35.22
C GLY A 200 20.35 -18.73 34.80
N THR A 201 19.92 -18.23 33.65
CA THR A 201 18.57 -18.52 33.13
C THR A 201 18.54 -19.91 32.44
N LEU A 202 17.37 -20.56 32.43
CA LEU A 202 17.21 -21.84 31.72
C LEU A 202 17.49 -21.69 30.21
N VAL A 203 17.10 -20.56 29.64
CA VAL A 203 17.27 -20.24 28.21
C VAL A 203 18.73 -19.94 27.84
N SER A 204 19.58 -19.54 28.81
CA SER A 204 20.99 -19.30 28.56
C SER A 204 21.77 -20.55 28.16
N ARG A 205 21.22 -21.75 28.40
CA ARG A 205 21.78 -23.03 27.91
C ARG A 205 21.72 -23.17 26.40
N ALA A 206 20.84 -22.41 25.74
CA ALA A 206 20.72 -22.33 24.28
C ALA A 206 21.70 -21.33 23.63
N ARG A 207 22.64 -20.75 24.41
CA ARG A 207 23.74 -19.92 23.85
C ARG A 207 24.52 -20.74 22.83
N GLY A 208 24.68 -20.18 21.63
CA GLY A 208 25.41 -20.83 20.53
C GLY A 208 24.52 -21.50 19.48
N LEU A 209 23.21 -21.58 19.69
CA LEU A 209 22.30 -21.88 18.59
C LEU A 209 22.12 -20.62 17.73
N ALA A 210 22.24 -20.78 16.41
CA ALA A 210 21.99 -19.68 15.48
C ALA A 210 20.57 -19.14 15.68
N THR A 211 20.47 -17.87 16.00
CA THR A 211 19.14 -17.23 16.13
C THR A 211 18.51 -17.04 14.75
N PRO A 212 17.18 -17.11 14.62
CA PRO A 212 16.50 -16.79 13.35
C PRO A 212 16.96 -15.43 12.77
N ALA A 213 17.22 -14.43 13.62
CA ALA A 213 17.72 -13.14 13.19
C ALA A 213 19.09 -13.22 12.48
N GLU A 214 19.98 -14.11 12.93
CA GLU A 214 21.28 -14.33 12.28
C GLU A 214 21.14 -14.98 10.92
N LEU A 215 20.19 -15.89 10.74
CA LEU A 215 19.91 -16.52 9.44
C LEU A 215 19.44 -15.46 8.44
N PHE A 216 18.51 -14.59 8.83
CA PHE A 216 18.01 -13.52 7.97
C PHE A 216 19.10 -12.46 7.64
N SER A 217 20.01 -12.18 8.57
CA SER A 217 21.14 -11.28 8.32
C SER A 217 22.18 -11.89 7.38
N LYS A 218 22.41 -13.20 7.46
CA LYS A 218 23.30 -13.93 6.51
C LYS A 218 22.79 -13.87 5.08
N VAL A 219 21.47 -13.90 4.89
CA VAL A 219 20.83 -13.79 3.57
C VAL A 219 20.75 -12.30 3.14
N GLY A 220 20.92 -11.34 4.05
CA GLY A 220 20.95 -9.92 3.77
C GLY A 220 19.56 -9.28 3.64
N ILE A 221 18.51 -9.95 4.10
CA ILE A 221 17.13 -9.43 4.05
C ILE A 221 16.98 -8.14 4.87
N ASP A 222 17.65 -8.05 5.99
CA ASP A 222 17.67 -6.86 6.88
C ASP A 222 18.32 -5.63 6.25
N ARG A 223 19.05 -5.78 5.13
CA ARG A 223 19.67 -4.69 4.37
C ARG A 223 18.80 -4.14 3.26
N LEU A 224 17.69 -4.80 2.96
CA LEU A 224 16.76 -4.36 1.92
C LEU A 224 16.09 -3.04 2.35
N PRO A 225 15.88 -2.11 1.43
CA PRO A 225 15.24 -0.84 1.73
C PRO A 225 13.73 -1.06 1.90
N VAL A 226 13.21 -0.89 3.12
CA VAL A 226 11.79 -1.13 3.45
C VAL A 226 10.85 -0.20 2.68
N ALA A 227 11.16 1.09 2.56
CA ALA A 227 10.27 2.06 1.92
C ALA A 227 9.96 1.76 0.43
N PRO A 228 10.96 1.48 -0.43
CA PRO A 228 10.70 1.06 -1.81
C PRO A 228 9.88 -0.23 -1.92
N LEU A 229 10.10 -1.20 -1.02
CA LEU A 229 9.32 -2.45 -1.01
C LEU A 229 7.86 -2.22 -0.63
N LEU A 230 7.60 -1.46 0.44
CA LEU A 230 6.22 -1.11 0.81
C LEU A 230 5.53 -0.38 -0.33
N ARG A 231 6.18 0.62 -0.95
CA ARG A 231 5.61 1.36 -2.08
C ARG A 231 5.30 0.46 -3.27
N LEU A 232 6.22 -0.46 -3.60
CA LEU A 232 6.04 -1.37 -4.73
C LEU A 232 4.76 -2.17 -4.58
N PHE A 233 4.61 -2.90 -3.47
CA PHE A 233 3.48 -3.81 -3.32
C PHE A 233 2.17 -3.09 -2.99
N VAL A 234 2.20 -2.01 -2.21
CA VAL A 234 1.02 -1.15 -2.00
C VAL A 234 0.62 -0.47 -3.31
N GLY A 235 1.59 0.02 -4.09
CA GLY A 235 1.33 0.64 -5.39
C GLY A 235 0.74 -0.34 -6.40
N VAL A 236 1.25 -1.57 -6.45
CA VAL A 236 0.69 -2.64 -7.30
C VAL A 236 -0.75 -2.95 -6.85
N ASN A 237 -1.01 -3.07 -5.55
CA ASN A 237 -2.35 -3.33 -5.04
C ASN A 237 -3.34 -2.23 -5.43
N PHE A 238 -3.02 -0.95 -5.17
CA PHE A 238 -3.89 0.17 -5.56
C PHE A 238 -4.11 0.25 -7.08
N LEU A 239 -3.06 0.02 -7.88
CA LEU A 239 -3.18 -0.02 -9.33
C LEU A 239 -4.08 -1.18 -9.78
N TYR A 240 -3.90 -2.35 -9.17
CA TYR A 240 -4.74 -3.51 -9.42
C TYR A 240 -6.22 -3.21 -9.10
N LEU A 241 -6.50 -2.70 -7.92
CA LEU A 241 -7.87 -2.36 -7.49
C LEU A 241 -8.52 -1.33 -8.43
N GLY A 242 -7.84 -0.23 -8.74
CA GLY A 242 -8.38 0.82 -9.61
C GLY A 242 -8.65 0.34 -11.04
N VAL A 243 -7.76 -0.47 -11.59
CA VAL A 243 -7.92 -0.97 -12.96
C VAL A 243 -8.95 -2.10 -13.00
N THR A 244 -8.76 -3.15 -12.19
CA THR A 244 -9.55 -4.38 -12.33
C THR A 244 -10.95 -4.23 -11.74
N GLN A 245 -11.09 -3.55 -10.60
CA GLN A 245 -12.35 -3.44 -9.89
C GLN A 245 -13.26 -2.32 -10.41
N LYS A 246 -12.69 -1.33 -11.10
CA LYS A 246 -13.44 -0.19 -11.60
C LYS A 246 -13.51 -0.20 -13.13
N TRP A 247 -12.36 -0.22 -13.82
CA TRP A 247 -12.35 -0.07 -15.27
C TRP A 247 -12.64 -1.38 -16.00
N LEU A 248 -12.12 -2.52 -15.51
CA LEU A 248 -12.36 -3.83 -16.11
C LEU A 248 -13.65 -4.50 -15.62
N ASN A 249 -14.26 -3.98 -14.54
CA ASN A 249 -15.57 -4.40 -14.03
C ASN A 249 -16.51 -3.19 -13.84
N PRO A 250 -16.88 -2.48 -14.93
CA PRO A 250 -17.68 -1.26 -14.82
C PRO A 250 -19.10 -1.52 -14.30
N ALA A 251 -19.71 -2.65 -14.65
CA ALA A 251 -21.06 -2.99 -14.22
C ALA A 251 -21.15 -3.18 -12.71
N GLY A 252 -20.22 -3.93 -12.11
CA GLY A 252 -20.14 -4.04 -10.66
C GLY A 252 -19.89 -2.70 -9.98
N GLY A 253 -19.00 -1.85 -10.56
CA GLY A 253 -18.78 -0.49 -10.06
C GLY A 253 -20.06 0.36 -10.10
N MET A 254 -20.85 0.30 -11.17
CA MET A 254 -22.13 1.01 -11.28
C MET A 254 -23.18 0.49 -10.31
N ALA A 255 -23.25 -0.84 -10.10
CA ALA A 255 -24.13 -1.44 -9.11
C ALA A 255 -23.83 -0.94 -7.68
N VAL A 256 -22.56 -0.74 -7.33
CA VAL A 256 -22.16 -0.12 -6.05
C VAL A 256 -22.64 1.34 -5.98
N VAL A 257 -22.44 2.11 -7.04
CA VAL A 257 -22.89 3.52 -7.11
C VAL A 257 -24.41 3.62 -6.90
N GLU A 258 -25.17 2.74 -7.53
CA GLU A 258 -26.64 2.69 -7.41
C GLU A 258 -27.08 2.21 -6.01
N LYS A 259 -26.48 1.10 -5.52
CA LYS A 259 -26.82 0.53 -4.20
C LYS A 259 -26.72 1.53 -3.06
N TYR A 260 -25.69 2.38 -3.09
CA TYR A 260 -25.40 3.34 -2.02
C TYR A 260 -25.76 4.80 -2.37
N ASP A 261 -26.44 5.01 -3.48
CA ASP A 261 -26.85 6.35 -3.97
C ASP A 261 -25.67 7.35 -3.95
N LEU A 262 -24.51 6.93 -4.44
CA LEU A 262 -23.30 7.72 -4.35
C LEU A 262 -23.36 8.99 -5.20
N THR A 263 -24.21 9.03 -6.20
CA THR A 263 -24.49 10.22 -7.02
C THR A 263 -25.22 11.31 -6.27
N ALA A 264 -25.92 11.00 -5.18
CA ALA A 264 -26.51 12.01 -4.30
C ALA A 264 -25.42 12.78 -3.51
N VAL A 265 -24.27 12.15 -3.26
CA VAL A 265 -23.14 12.78 -2.54
C VAL A 265 -22.22 13.52 -3.52
N VAL A 266 -21.87 12.89 -4.64
CA VAL A 266 -21.08 13.46 -5.72
C VAL A 266 -21.94 13.47 -6.97
N PRO A 267 -22.57 14.61 -7.34
CA PRO A 267 -23.58 14.68 -8.38
C PRO A 267 -22.96 14.65 -9.80
N VAL A 268 -22.51 13.46 -10.18
CA VAL A 268 -21.94 13.14 -11.50
C VAL A 268 -22.63 11.90 -12.04
N THR A 269 -22.44 11.57 -13.34
CA THR A 269 -22.96 10.34 -13.89
C THR A 269 -22.33 9.11 -13.23
N PRO A 270 -23.03 7.97 -13.11
CA PRO A 270 -22.45 6.74 -12.54
C PRO A 270 -21.17 6.30 -13.23
N GLU A 271 -21.10 6.45 -14.54
CA GLU A 271 -19.93 6.11 -15.35
C GLU A 271 -18.72 7.00 -14.97
N LEU A 272 -18.94 8.31 -14.84
CA LEU A 272 -17.88 9.23 -14.42
C LEU A 272 -17.45 8.94 -12.98
N TRP A 273 -18.39 8.56 -12.12
CA TRP A 273 -18.09 8.17 -10.73
C TRP A 273 -17.15 6.96 -10.68
N VAL A 274 -17.51 5.87 -11.40
CA VAL A 274 -16.71 4.64 -11.48
C VAL A 274 -15.36 4.91 -12.12
N PHE A 275 -15.35 5.63 -13.25
CA PHE A 275 -14.12 6.00 -13.94
C PHE A 275 -13.20 6.83 -13.05
N GLY A 276 -13.74 7.85 -12.36
CA GLY A 276 -13.02 8.74 -11.46
C GLY A 276 -12.45 8.02 -10.24
N ALA A 277 -13.21 7.12 -9.63
CA ALA A 277 -12.73 6.27 -8.53
C ALA A 277 -11.53 5.42 -8.97
N GLY A 278 -11.64 4.74 -10.13
CA GLY A 278 -10.54 3.98 -10.71
C GLY A 278 -9.31 4.86 -11.02
N LEU A 279 -9.53 6.09 -11.51
CA LEU A 279 -8.44 7.03 -11.81
C LEU A 279 -7.69 7.45 -10.54
N VAL A 280 -8.39 7.72 -9.44
CA VAL A 280 -7.75 8.09 -8.16
C VAL A 280 -6.98 6.91 -7.59
N GLU A 281 -7.58 5.71 -7.54
CA GLU A 281 -6.91 4.50 -7.05
C GLU A 281 -5.66 4.17 -7.89
N ALA A 282 -5.81 4.06 -9.22
CA ALA A 282 -4.70 3.78 -10.11
C ALA A 282 -3.63 4.89 -10.05
N GLY A 283 -4.04 6.15 -9.96
CA GLY A 283 -3.14 7.29 -9.81
C GLY A 283 -2.30 7.23 -8.53
N VAL A 284 -2.91 6.90 -7.40
CA VAL A 284 -2.20 6.65 -6.12
C VAL A 284 -1.25 5.48 -6.26
N GLY A 285 -1.70 4.39 -6.91
CA GLY A 285 -0.87 3.23 -7.21
C GLY A 285 0.39 3.58 -8.02
N VAL A 286 0.23 4.30 -9.12
CA VAL A 286 1.34 4.78 -9.97
C VAL A 286 2.25 5.73 -9.19
N ALA A 287 1.70 6.64 -8.39
CA ALA A 287 2.49 7.55 -7.56
C ALA A 287 3.37 6.78 -6.56
N PHE A 288 2.87 5.71 -5.93
CA PHE A 288 3.67 4.84 -5.08
C PHE A 288 4.76 4.10 -5.86
N LEU A 289 4.44 3.51 -7.02
CA LEU A 289 5.42 2.81 -7.85
C LEU A 289 6.59 3.72 -8.22
N LEU A 290 6.30 4.94 -8.63
CA LEU A 290 7.31 5.94 -8.98
C LEU A 290 7.97 6.58 -7.74
N GLY A 291 7.37 6.46 -6.57
CA GLY A 291 7.79 7.19 -5.37
C GLY A 291 7.66 8.68 -5.54
N LEU A 292 6.53 9.11 -6.08
CA LEU A 292 6.20 10.50 -6.35
C LEU A 292 5.17 10.97 -5.32
N PHE A 293 5.48 12.07 -4.62
CA PHE A 293 4.65 12.62 -3.54
C PHE A 293 4.22 11.55 -2.51
N THR A 294 5.10 10.64 -2.14
CA THR A 294 4.77 9.40 -1.40
C THR A 294 3.93 9.64 -0.15
N ARG A 295 4.26 10.67 0.66
CA ARG A 295 3.46 11.01 1.84
C ARG A 295 2.10 11.60 1.48
N GLY A 296 2.05 12.43 0.44
CA GLY A 296 0.80 12.98 -0.08
C GLY A 296 -0.10 11.86 -0.62
N SER A 297 0.44 10.95 -1.43
CA SER A 297 -0.28 9.79 -1.95
C SER A 297 -0.78 8.88 -0.82
N ALA A 298 0.02 8.69 0.25
CA ALA A 298 -0.41 7.93 1.42
C ALA A 298 -1.57 8.62 2.17
N ALA A 299 -1.54 9.94 2.28
CA ALA A 299 -2.64 10.70 2.88
C ALA A 299 -3.92 10.65 2.01
N VAL A 300 -3.77 10.76 0.68
CA VAL A 300 -4.90 10.60 -0.26
C VAL A 300 -5.48 9.20 -0.18
N GLY A 301 -4.65 8.15 -0.21
CA GLY A 301 -5.12 6.78 -0.07
C GLY A 301 -5.81 6.52 1.27
N PHE A 302 -5.27 7.08 2.37
CA PHE A 302 -5.90 6.99 3.69
C PHE A 302 -7.28 7.66 3.72
N LEU A 303 -7.38 8.89 3.16
CA LEU A 303 -8.66 9.60 3.06
C LEU A 303 -9.65 8.83 2.18
N MET A 304 -9.20 8.33 1.04
CA MET A 304 -10.02 7.56 0.11
C MET A 304 -10.60 6.31 0.80
N LEU A 305 -9.77 5.47 1.45
CA LEU A 305 -10.25 4.31 2.19
C LEU A 305 -11.21 4.70 3.31
N THR A 306 -10.94 5.80 4.03
CA THR A 306 -11.83 6.31 5.07
C THR A 306 -13.20 6.68 4.49
N THR A 307 -13.23 7.47 3.41
CA THR A 307 -14.50 7.87 2.77
C THR A 307 -15.24 6.69 2.18
N THR A 308 -14.53 5.69 1.62
CA THR A 308 -15.13 4.44 1.11
C THR A 308 -15.84 3.69 2.22
N LEU A 309 -15.20 3.45 3.37
CA LEU A 309 -15.82 2.75 4.49
C LEU A 309 -17.02 3.47 5.11
N PHE A 310 -17.05 4.80 5.06
CA PHE A 310 -18.24 5.57 5.46
C PHE A 310 -19.34 5.57 4.40
N GLY A 311 -18.97 5.54 3.13
CA GLY A 311 -19.91 5.50 2.00
C GLY A 311 -20.49 4.11 1.73
N LEU A 312 -19.78 3.05 2.11
CA LEU A 312 -20.13 1.65 1.87
C LEU A 312 -20.22 0.90 3.21
N PRO A 313 -21.34 1.00 3.96
CA PRO A 313 -21.45 0.42 5.31
C PRO A 313 -21.29 -1.11 5.37
N ASP A 314 -21.56 -1.81 4.28
CA ASP A 314 -21.46 -3.27 4.17
C ASP A 314 -20.01 -3.73 3.87
N ASP A 315 -19.11 -2.79 3.49
CA ASP A 315 -17.73 -3.12 3.16
C ASP A 315 -16.96 -3.51 4.43
N PRO A 316 -16.35 -4.70 4.49
CA PRO A 316 -15.74 -5.21 5.71
C PRO A 316 -14.50 -4.42 6.11
N VAL A 317 -14.58 -3.65 7.18
CA VAL A 317 -13.48 -2.83 7.73
C VAL A 317 -12.19 -3.63 7.92
N LEU A 318 -12.30 -4.89 8.35
CA LEU A 318 -11.15 -5.78 8.57
C LEU A 318 -10.30 -6.00 7.31
N ALA A 319 -10.93 -6.01 6.14
CA ALA A 319 -10.22 -6.18 4.86
C ALA A 319 -9.31 -4.98 4.52
N HIS A 320 -9.58 -3.82 5.11
CA HIS A 320 -8.86 -2.57 4.83
C HIS A 320 -7.81 -2.19 5.88
N ILE A 321 -7.82 -2.82 7.08
CA ILE A 321 -6.90 -2.48 8.17
C ILE A 321 -5.44 -2.61 7.73
N THR A 322 -5.11 -3.63 6.94
CA THR A 322 -3.75 -3.82 6.41
C THR A 322 -3.33 -2.63 5.56
N LEU A 323 -4.18 -2.15 4.66
CA LEU A 323 -3.90 -0.97 3.83
C LEU A 323 -3.73 0.30 4.68
N PHE A 324 -4.63 0.57 5.63
CA PHE A 324 -4.48 1.70 6.55
C PHE A 324 -3.15 1.68 7.30
N GLY A 325 -2.75 0.51 7.78
CA GLY A 325 -1.48 0.35 8.48
C GLY A 325 -0.26 0.56 7.58
N LEU A 326 -0.29 0.04 6.34
CA LEU A 326 0.79 0.24 5.37
C LEU A 326 0.87 1.68 4.87
N LEU A 327 -0.25 2.35 4.64
CA LEU A 327 -0.28 3.79 4.32
C LEU A 327 0.29 4.61 5.48
N SER A 328 -0.04 4.28 6.73
CA SER A 328 0.53 4.90 7.92
C SER A 328 2.05 4.65 8.00
N ALA A 329 2.52 3.44 7.70
CA ALA A 329 3.94 3.14 7.61
C ALA A 329 4.64 3.98 6.52
N LEU A 330 4.02 4.15 5.34
CA LEU A 330 4.54 4.99 4.25
C LEU A 330 4.58 6.47 4.62
N LEU A 331 3.60 6.99 5.38
CA LEU A 331 3.67 8.35 5.95
C LEU A 331 4.91 8.52 6.82
N VAL A 332 5.22 7.53 7.67
CA VAL A 332 6.37 7.56 8.59
C VAL A 332 7.69 7.45 7.83
N VAL A 333 7.85 6.41 6.99
CA VAL A 333 9.14 6.15 6.31
C VAL A 333 9.38 7.08 5.13
N GLY A 334 8.31 7.56 4.48
CA GLY A 334 8.39 8.35 3.26
C GLY A 334 8.85 7.54 2.04
N ALA A 335 9.28 8.22 1.01
CA ALA A 335 9.62 7.63 -0.28
C ALA A 335 10.88 6.73 -0.28
N GLY A 336 11.85 7.03 0.58
CA GLY A 336 13.17 6.39 0.52
C GLY A 336 14.03 6.90 -0.64
N ARG A 337 15.24 6.34 -0.75
CA ARG A 337 16.25 6.83 -1.72
C ARG A 337 15.98 6.47 -3.18
N TYR A 338 15.24 5.41 -3.45
CA TYR A 338 14.90 4.98 -4.82
C TYR A 338 13.52 5.52 -5.21
N SER A 339 13.40 6.84 -5.41
CA SER A 339 12.13 7.52 -5.64
C SER A 339 12.31 8.80 -6.46
N LEU A 340 11.27 9.23 -7.15
CA LEU A 340 11.23 10.54 -7.79
C LEU A 340 11.22 11.68 -6.76
N ASP A 341 10.68 11.45 -5.56
CA ASP A 341 10.77 12.39 -4.44
C ASP A 341 12.22 12.72 -4.06
N ALA A 342 13.12 11.73 -4.15
CA ALA A 342 14.53 11.91 -3.80
C ALA A 342 15.38 12.47 -4.95
N THR A 343 14.96 12.31 -6.20
CA THR A 343 15.76 12.64 -7.38
C THR A 343 15.17 13.77 -8.21
N LEU A 344 13.95 13.60 -8.72
CA LEU A 344 13.31 14.52 -9.66
C LEU A 344 12.81 15.79 -8.99
N LEU A 345 12.08 15.68 -7.85
CA LEU A 345 11.47 16.84 -7.20
C LEU A 345 12.50 17.89 -6.74
N PRO A 346 13.64 17.51 -6.12
CA PRO A 346 14.68 18.49 -5.78
C PRO A 346 15.31 19.15 -7.02
N ALA A 347 15.45 18.39 -8.13
CA ALA A 347 15.98 18.94 -9.37
C ALA A 347 15.02 19.96 -10.02
N LEU A 348 13.72 19.64 -10.03
CA LEU A 348 12.68 20.54 -10.53
C LEU A 348 12.58 21.83 -9.71
N ARG A 349 12.61 21.73 -8.38
CA ARG A 349 12.60 22.90 -7.49
C ARG A 349 13.77 23.83 -7.79
N ARG A 350 14.98 23.29 -7.85
CA ARG A 350 16.19 24.09 -8.18
C ARG A 350 16.07 24.81 -9.53
N ARG A 351 15.49 24.18 -10.54
CA ARG A 351 15.26 24.83 -11.84
C ARG A 351 14.26 25.96 -11.75
N LEU A 352 13.12 25.72 -11.10
CA LEU A 352 12.09 26.73 -10.92
C LEU A 352 12.61 27.96 -10.16
N ASP A 353 13.42 27.74 -9.08
CA ASP A 353 14.02 28.83 -8.33
C ASP A 353 15.02 29.62 -9.17
N SER A 354 15.89 28.95 -9.94
CA SER A 354 16.88 29.60 -10.80
C SER A 354 16.25 30.38 -11.95
N ASP A 355 15.17 29.90 -12.54
CA ASP A 355 14.48 30.59 -13.64
C ASP A 355 13.74 31.85 -13.13
N PHE A 356 13.21 31.78 -11.91
CA PHE A 356 12.57 32.92 -11.27
C PHE A 356 13.56 34.03 -10.92
N GLU A 357 14.72 33.68 -10.35
CA GLU A 357 15.80 34.63 -10.07
C GLU A 357 16.30 35.31 -11.35
N ARG A 358 16.42 34.58 -12.45
CA ARG A 358 16.78 35.12 -13.76
C ARG A 358 15.73 36.06 -14.30
N ALA A 359 14.43 35.73 -14.13
CA ALA A 359 13.34 36.59 -14.55
C ALA A 359 13.28 37.88 -13.73
N ALA A 360 13.42 37.80 -12.41
CA ALA A 360 13.47 38.96 -11.51
C ALA A 360 14.65 39.89 -11.85
N ASN A 361 15.85 39.34 -12.07
CA ASN A 361 17.03 40.13 -12.43
C ASN A 361 16.93 40.80 -13.80
N ARG A 362 16.16 40.22 -14.76
CA ARG A 362 15.91 40.86 -16.07
C ARG A 362 14.96 42.05 -15.93
N GLN A 363 13.97 41.99 -15.02
CA GLN A 363 13.05 43.11 -14.79
C GLN A 363 13.78 44.28 -14.11
N THR A 364 14.63 44.00 -13.10
CA THR A 364 15.41 45.04 -12.40
C THR A 364 16.53 45.66 -13.27
N SER A 365 16.93 45.03 -14.38
CA SER A 365 17.91 45.56 -15.32
C SER A 365 17.28 46.32 -16.51
N ALA A 366 15.95 46.35 -16.61
CA ALA A 366 15.19 47.01 -17.68
C ALA A 366 14.54 48.32 -17.22
N ASP A 367 14.51 48.55 -15.89
CA ASP A 367 14.17 49.82 -15.22
C ASP A 367 15.45 50.64 -14.93
#